data_41d668627e518e3e5d222b6d7f1cdfad
#
_entry.id   41d668627e518e3e5d222b6d7f1cdfad
#
_cell.length_a   1.000
_cell.length_b   1.000
_cell.length_c   1.000
_cell.angle_alpha   90.00
_cell.angle_beta   90.00
_cell.angle_gamma   90.00
#
_symmetry.space_group_name_H-M   'P 1'
#
loop_
_entity.id
_entity.type
_entity.pdbx_description
1 polymer ?
#
loop_
_entity_poly.entity_id
_entity_poly.type
_entity_poly.pdbx_seq_one_letter_code
_entity_poly.pdbx_strand_id
1 'polypeptide(L)'
;MLKKIEEILESFENVWIANYNCPGQIVITGLTNEVQQASLALKEAGAKRVVELKVSGPFHSLLLKPAGEALLKEMESMSFSPLQVPYVANATAEIVTDSKKISTLFCKRNLFFCSLAAKYRDNA
;
A
#
# COMPACT_ATOMS: atom_id res chain seq x y z
N MET A 1 -18.58 3.03 1.37
CA MET A 1 -17.94 2.08 0.44
C MET A 1 -16.64 1.51 1.02
N LEU A 2 -15.69 2.34 1.46
CA LEU A 2 -14.42 1.89 2.02
C LEU A 2 -14.62 0.98 3.24
N LYS A 3 -15.36 1.41 4.26
CA LYS A 3 -15.65 0.61 5.46
C LYS A 3 -16.20 -0.79 5.14
N LYS A 4 -17.10 -0.89 4.14
CA LYS A 4 -17.67 -2.16 3.72
C LYS A 4 -16.62 -3.10 3.11
N ILE A 5 -15.62 -2.56 2.41
CA ILE A 5 -14.49 -3.33 1.87
C ILE A 5 -13.60 -3.80 3.01
N GLU A 6 -13.26 -2.92 3.94
CA GLU A 6 -12.47 -3.25 5.14
C GLU A 6 -13.15 -4.36 5.95
N GLU A 7 -14.44 -4.24 6.24
CA GLU A 7 -15.24 -5.28 6.94
C GLU A 7 -15.21 -6.64 6.22
N ILE A 8 -15.30 -6.65 4.89
CA ILE A 8 -15.22 -7.91 4.13
C ILE A 8 -13.80 -8.50 4.21
N LEU A 9 -12.78 -7.65 4.12
CA LEU A 9 -11.39 -8.12 4.15
C LEU A 9 -10.96 -8.61 5.54
N GLU A 10 -11.59 -8.16 6.63
CA GLU A 10 -11.34 -8.69 7.98
C GLU A 10 -11.59 -10.20 8.12
N SER A 11 -12.40 -10.77 7.23
CA SER A 11 -12.65 -12.23 7.20
C SER A 11 -11.53 -13.04 6.53
N PHE A 12 -10.52 -12.37 5.96
CA PHE A 12 -9.37 -12.98 5.30
C PHE A 12 -8.09 -12.65 6.05
N GLU A 13 -7.30 -13.66 6.37
CA GLU A 13 -6.08 -13.50 7.17
C GLU A 13 -4.93 -12.88 6.36
N ASN A 14 -4.85 -13.21 5.07
CA ASN A 14 -3.72 -12.84 4.21
C ASN A 14 -4.16 -12.02 2.99
N VAL A 15 -5.10 -11.10 3.18
CA VAL A 15 -5.53 -10.14 2.17
C VAL A 15 -5.52 -8.73 2.77
N TRP A 16 -4.90 -7.81 2.07
CA TRP A 16 -4.75 -6.42 2.50
C TRP A 16 -5.14 -5.45 1.39
N ILE A 17 -5.49 -4.23 1.78
CA ILE A 17 -5.59 -3.13 0.82
C ILE A 17 -4.18 -2.66 0.48
N ALA A 18 -3.83 -2.77 -0.81
CA ALA A 18 -2.54 -2.31 -1.33
C ALA A 18 -2.58 -0.82 -1.71
N ASN A 19 -3.66 -0.36 -2.33
CA ASN A 19 -3.75 0.99 -2.86
C ASN A 19 -5.16 1.56 -2.83
N TYR A 20 -5.25 2.84 -2.49
CA TYR A 20 -6.39 3.70 -2.75
C TYR A 20 -6.05 4.64 -3.90
N ASN A 21 -6.44 4.28 -5.12
CA ASN A 21 -6.10 5.09 -6.28
C ASN A 21 -6.98 6.34 -6.40
N CYS A 22 -8.28 6.16 -6.22
CA CYS A 22 -9.27 7.24 -6.22
C CYS A 22 -10.57 6.75 -5.56
N PRO A 23 -11.54 7.63 -5.28
CA PRO A 23 -12.86 7.22 -4.83
C PRO A 23 -13.47 6.18 -5.78
N GLY A 24 -13.71 4.97 -5.26
CA GLY A 24 -14.27 3.87 -6.04
C GLY A 24 -13.27 2.93 -6.70
N GLN A 25 -11.96 3.19 -6.58
CA GLN A 25 -10.92 2.30 -7.11
C GLN A 25 -9.92 1.92 -6.04
N ILE A 26 -9.98 0.65 -5.62
CA ILE A 26 -9.13 0.08 -4.57
C ILE A 26 -8.42 -1.14 -5.13
N VAL A 27 -7.17 -1.31 -4.75
CA VAL A 27 -6.37 -2.50 -5.06
C VAL A 27 -6.20 -3.30 -3.78
N ILE A 28 -6.47 -4.59 -3.84
CA ILE A 28 -6.18 -5.56 -2.78
C ILE A 28 -5.01 -6.46 -3.19
N THR A 29 -4.31 -6.98 -2.20
CA THR A 29 -3.15 -7.85 -2.37
C THR A 29 -3.13 -8.91 -1.30
N GLY A 30 -2.47 -10.04 -1.56
CA GLY A 30 -2.35 -11.12 -0.58
C GLY A 30 -2.04 -12.45 -1.22
N LEU A 31 -2.38 -13.54 -0.52
CA LEU A 31 -2.27 -14.89 -1.07
C LEU A 31 -3.29 -15.09 -2.19
N THR A 32 -2.87 -15.70 -3.30
CA THR A 32 -3.67 -15.82 -4.52
C THR A 32 -5.06 -16.41 -4.29
N ASN A 33 -5.15 -17.52 -3.55
CA ASN A 33 -6.40 -18.17 -3.23
C ASN A 33 -7.34 -17.29 -2.39
N GLU A 34 -6.80 -16.57 -1.40
CA GLU A 34 -7.59 -15.69 -0.55
C GLU A 34 -8.01 -14.41 -1.31
N VAL A 35 -7.13 -13.86 -2.16
CA VAL A 35 -7.48 -12.71 -3.02
C VAL A 35 -8.61 -13.07 -3.99
N GLN A 36 -8.61 -14.28 -4.53
CA GLN A 36 -9.71 -14.75 -5.39
C GLN A 36 -11.04 -14.84 -4.63
N GLN A 37 -11.03 -15.41 -3.42
CA GLN A 37 -12.23 -15.50 -2.57
C GLN A 37 -12.72 -14.12 -2.14
N ALA A 38 -11.81 -13.23 -1.72
CA ALA A 38 -12.14 -11.85 -1.37
C ALA A 38 -12.72 -11.09 -2.57
N SER A 39 -12.20 -11.33 -3.77
CA SER A 39 -12.70 -10.75 -5.02
C SER A 39 -14.13 -11.16 -5.32
N LEU A 40 -14.50 -12.43 -5.08
CA LEU A 40 -15.86 -12.91 -5.21
C LEU A 40 -16.78 -12.26 -4.18
N ALA A 41 -16.39 -12.24 -2.91
CA ALA A 41 -17.15 -11.61 -1.84
C ALA A 41 -17.39 -10.11 -2.09
N LEU A 42 -16.36 -9.40 -2.57
CA LEU A 42 -16.48 -7.99 -2.93
C LEU A 42 -17.43 -7.76 -4.11
N LYS A 43 -17.44 -8.67 -5.09
CA LYS A 43 -18.37 -8.61 -6.23
C LYS A 43 -19.80 -8.83 -5.79
N GLU A 44 -20.06 -9.81 -4.93
CA GLU A 44 -21.38 -10.08 -4.32
C GLU A 44 -21.85 -8.89 -3.47
N ALA A 45 -20.92 -8.22 -2.78
CA ALA A 45 -21.19 -7.02 -1.99
C ALA A 45 -21.46 -5.76 -2.82
N GLY A 46 -21.38 -5.85 -4.15
CA GLY A 46 -21.75 -4.78 -5.09
C GLY A 46 -20.60 -4.06 -5.78
N ALA A 47 -19.38 -4.65 -5.79
CA ALA A 47 -18.31 -4.11 -6.62
C ALA A 47 -18.68 -4.22 -8.11
N LYS A 48 -18.71 -3.09 -8.81
CA LYS A 48 -19.11 -3.04 -10.22
C LYS A 48 -18.17 -3.81 -11.13
N ARG A 49 -16.90 -3.82 -10.80
CA ARG A 49 -15.86 -4.49 -11.59
C ARG A 49 -14.75 -4.96 -10.66
N VAL A 50 -14.34 -6.20 -10.85
CA VAL A 50 -13.16 -6.79 -10.21
C VAL A 50 -12.23 -7.22 -11.33
N VAL A 51 -10.96 -6.82 -11.26
CA VAL A 51 -9.95 -7.10 -12.28
C VAL A 51 -8.72 -7.67 -11.59
N GLU A 52 -8.31 -8.86 -12.00
CA GLU A 52 -7.06 -9.45 -11.55
C GLU A 52 -5.88 -8.76 -12.25
N LEU A 53 -4.90 -8.33 -11.45
CA LEU A 53 -3.67 -7.74 -11.96
C LEU A 53 -2.59 -8.81 -12.06
N LYS A 54 -1.97 -8.92 -13.23
CA LYS A 54 -0.83 -9.81 -13.44
C LYS A 54 0.43 -9.19 -12.86
N VAL A 55 0.69 -9.44 -11.58
CA VAL A 55 1.88 -8.96 -10.87
C VAL A 55 2.68 -10.16 -10.35
N SER A 56 3.99 -9.95 -10.15
CA SER A 56 4.93 -11.02 -9.75
C SER A 56 4.97 -11.30 -8.24
N GLY A 57 4.22 -10.58 -7.43
CA GLY A 57 4.26 -10.77 -5.97
C GLY A 57 3.21 -9.95 -5.22
N PRO A 58 3.03 -10.24 -3.91
CA PRO A 58 2.04 -9.60 -3.05
C PRO A 58 2.53 -8.23 -2.54
N PHE A 59 2.79 -7.30 -3.47
CA PHE A 59 3.27 -5.96 -3.14
C PHE A 59 2.33 -5.23 -2.18
N HIS A 60 2.90 -4.41 -1.32
CA HIS A 60 2.19 -3.63 -0.30
C HIS A 60 1.41 -4.50 0.71
N SER A 61 1.92 -5.67 1.03
CA SER A 61 1.38 -6.58 2.06
C SER A 61 2.39 -6.89 3.15
N LEU A 62 1.92 -7.39 4.28
CA LEU A 62 2.79 -7.84 5.38
C LEU A 62 3.66 -9.03 4.99
N LEU A 63 3.34 -9.75 3.91
CA LEU A 63 4.17 -10.83 3.37
C LEU A 63 5.55 -10.34 2.89
N LEU A 64 5.68 -9.05 2.55
CA LEU A 64 6.96 -8.43 2.17
C LEU A 64 7.73 -7.83 3.35
N LYS A 65 7.26 -7.99 4.59
CA LYS A 65 7.95 -7.46 5.77
C LYS A 65 9.42 -7.88 5.84
N PRO A 66 9.80 -9.17 5.65
CA PRO A 66 11.21 -9.57 5.67
C PRO A 66 12.06 -8.88 4.60
N ALA A 67 11.48 -8.65 3.41
CA ALA A 67 12.17 -7.93 2.34
C ALA A 67 12.36 -6.44 2.67
N GLY A 68 11.36 -5.82 3.31
CA GLY A 68 11.46 -4.44 3.78
C GLY A 68 12.51 -4.27 4.88
N GLU A 69 12.60 -5.21 5.80
CA GLU A 69 13.61 -5.22 6.87
C GLU A 69 15.03 -5.42 6.31
N ALA A 70 15.20 -6.33 5.33
CA ALA A 70 16.47 -6.53 4.66
C ALA A 70 16.91 -5.28 3.89
N LEU A 71 15.98 -4.63 3.17
CA LEU A 71 16.25 -3.38 2.48
C LEU A 71 16.66 -2.26 3.45
N LEU A 72 15.99 -2.13 4.59
CA LEU A 72 16.33 -1.14 5.61
C LEU A 72 17.76 -1.33 6.10
N LYS A 73 18.14 -2.57 6.39
CA LYS A 73 19.49 -2.91 6.84
C LYS A 73 20.56 -2.54 5.81
N GLU A 74 20.31 -2.82 4.53
CA GLU A 74 21.23 -2.40 3.45
C GLU A 74 21.32 -0.87 3.34
N MET A 75 20.19 -0.17 3.50
CA MET A 75 20.14 1.30 3.41
C MET A 75 20.77 2.00 4.63
N GLU A 76 20.93 1.33 5.79
CA GLU A 76 21.64 1.88 6.95
C GLU A 76 23.12 2.19 6.66
N SER A 77 23.74 1.44 5.75
CA SER A 77 25.12 1.68 5.30
C SER A 77 25.25 2.79 4.26
N MET A 78 24.13 3.32 3.75
CA MET A 78 24.13 4.34 2.69
C MET A 78 24.04 5.74 3.26
N SER A 79 24.82 6.65 2.68
CA SER A 79 24.72 8.10 2.96
C SER A 79 23.85 8.77 1.92
N PHE A 80 22.80 9.43 2.37
CA PHE A 80 21.94 10.24 1.51
C PHE A 80 22.38 11.70 1.58
N SER A 81 22.62 12.29 0.41
CA SER A 81 22.88 13.72 0.31
C SER A 81 21.66 14.54 0.74
N PRO A 82 21.85 15.78 1.23
CA PRO A 82 20.72 16.66 1.52
C PRO A 82 19.81 16.82 0.31
N LEU A 83 18.49 16.81 0.57
CA LEU A 83 17.50 17.01 -0.47
C LEU A 83 17.60 18.43 -1.02
N GLN A 84 17.74 18.57 -2.33
CA GLN A 84 17.74 19.87 -3.01
C GLN A 84 16.32 20.38 -3.28
N VAL A 85 15.36 19.45 -3.40
CA VAL A 85 13.94 19.74 -3.56
C VAL A 85 13.14 18.86 -2.60
N PRO A 86 12.06 19.37 -2.01
CA PRO A 86 11.15 18.55 -1.22
C PRO A 86 10.43 17.55 -2.11
N TYR A 87 10.06 16.38 -1.55
CA TYR A 87 9.20 15.42 -2.24
C TYR A 87 8.04 14.98 -1.35
N VAL A 88 6.98 14.47 -1.96
CA VAL A 88 5.84 13.89 -1.23
C VAL A 88 6.04 12.38 -1.10
N ALA A 89 6.13 11.89 0.14
CA ALA A 89 6.31 10.46 0.39
C ALA A 89 5.01 9.69 0.17
N ASN A 90 5.04 8.65 -0.66
CA ASN A 90 3.87 7.80 -0.93
C ASN A 90 3.29 7.13 0.33
N ALA A 91 4.15 6.76 1.28
CA ALA A 91 3.72 6.05 2.49
C ALA A 91 2.91 6.93 3.46
N THR A 92 3.17 8.23 3.50
CA THR A 92 2.56 9.16 4.47
C THR A 92 1.79 10.29 3.81
N ALA A 93 1.95 10.50 2.50
CA ALA A 93 1.46 11.66 1.75
C ALA A 93 1.91 13.00 2.33
N GLU A 94 3.06 13.02 3.02
CA GLU A 94 3.64 14.20 3.65
C GLU A 94 4.82 14.73 2.85
N ILE A 95 5.05 16.04 2.93
CA ILE A 95 6.23 16.67 2.35
C ILE A 95 7.45 16.30 3.18
N VAL A 96 8.48 15.78 2.54
CA VAL A 96 9.76 15.38 3.13
C VAL A 96 10.84 16.33 2.64
N THR A 97 11.53 16.94 3.60
CA THR A 97 12.66 17.84 3.38
C THR A 97 13.96 17.29 3.99
N ASP A 98 13.85 16.32 4.89
CA ASP A 98 14.97 15.72 5.61
C ASP A 98 15.39 14.39 4.96
N SER A 99 16.62 14.35 4.44
CA SER A 99 17.20 13.16 3.82
C SER A 99 17.33 11.97 4.79
N LYS A 100 17.41 12.19 6.10
CA LYS A 100 17.50 11.13 7.11
C LYS A 100 16.23 10.28 7.20
N LYS A 101 15.10 10.79 6.70
CA LYS A 101 13.83 10.06 6.66
C LYS A 101 13.67 9.17 5.44
N ILE A 102 14.55 9.27 4.44
CA ILE A 102 14.41 8.57 3.15
C ILE A 102 14.37 7.06 3.32
N SER A 103 15.35 6.47 4.01
CA SER A 103 15.45 5.01 4.18
C SER A 103 14.20 4.44 4.87
N THR A 104 13.79 5.04 5.98
CA THR A 104 12.62 4.61 6.74
C THR A 104 11.32 4.73 5.92
N LEU A 105 11.15 5.81 5.17
CA LEU A 105 9.95 6.02 4.34
C LEU A 105 9.93 5.10 3.13
N PHE A 106 11.09 4.80 2.54
CA PHE A 106 11.20 3.86 1.43
C PHE A 106 10.85 2.43 1.85
N CYS A 107 11.31 1.99 3.02
CA CYS A 107 10.99 0.68 3.56
C CYS A 107 9.51 0.57 3.95
N LYS A 108 8.94 1.61 4.54
CA LYS A 108 7.49 1.68 4.83
C LYS A 108 6.63 1.58 3.58
N ARG A 109 7.07 2.13 2.45
CA ARG A 109 6.34 2.02 1.17
C ARG A 109 6.11 0.58 0.73
N ASN A 110 7.05 -0.32 0.98
CA ASN A 110 6.93 -1.72 0.59
C ASN A 110 5.99 -2.52 1.50
N LEU A 111 5.77 -2.04 2.73
CA LEU A 111 4.95 -2.70 3.76
C LEU A 111 3.54 -2.16 3.86
N PHE A 112 3.32 -0.89 3.47
CA PHE A 112 2.05 -0.21 3.64
C PHE A 112 1.51 0.29 2.30
N PHE A 113 0.18 0.34 2.22
CA PHE A 113 -0.52 0.88 1.06
C PHE A 113 -0.15 2.35 0.78
N CYS A 114 -0.25 2.74 -0.47
CA CYS A 114 -0.04 4.12 -0.89
C CYS A 114 -1.19 5.00 -0.42
N SER A 115 -0.92 5.95 0.47
CA SER A 115 -1.95 6.82 1.08
C SER A 115 -2.18 8.14 0.34
N LEU A 116 -1.64 8.31 -0.87
CA LEU A 116 -1.80 9.55 -1.65
C LEU A 116 -3.26 9.95 -1.86
N ALA A 117 -4.13 8.96 -2.07
CA ALA A 117 -5.56 9.21 -2.26
C ALA A 117 -6.30 9.61 -0.95
N ALA A 118 -5.75 9.31 0.22
CA ALA A 118 -6.38 9.65 1.48
C ALA A 118 -6.40 11.16 1.75
N LYS A 119 -5.34 11.88 1.37
CA LYS A 119 -5.27 13.35 1.54
C LYS A 119 -6.06 14.16 0.53
N TYR A 120 -6.37 13.60 -0.63
CA TYR A 120 -7.25 14.28 -1.60
C TYR A 120 -8.72 14.33 -1.13
N ARG A 121 -9.10 13.54 -0.12
CA ARG A 121 -10.46 13.55 0.43
C ARG A 121 -10.72 14.65 1.47
N ASP A 122 -9.70 15.06 2.19
CA ASP A 122 -9.86 16.00 3.30
C ASP A 122 -9.89 17.47 2.84
N ASN A 123 -9.68 17.71 1.54
CA ASN A 123 -9.65 19.04 0.91
C ASN A 123 -10.72 19.25 -0.18
N ALA A 124 -11.77 18.39 -0.23
CA ALA A 124 -12.88 18.54 -1.16
C ALA A 124 -14.21 18.77 -0.43
#